data_8e39aa860770c4d6b8abcda75cd6c603
#
_entry.id   8e39aa860770c4d6b8abcda75cd6c603
#
_cell.length_a   1.000
_cell.length_b   1.000
_cell.length_c   1.000
_cell.angle_alpha   90.00
_cell.angle_beta   90.00
_cell.angle_gamma   90.00
#
_symmetry.space_group_name_H-M   'P 1'
#
loop_
_entity.id
_entity.type
_entity.pdbx_description
1 polymer ?
#
loop_
_entity_poly.entity_id
_entity_poly.type
_entity_poly.pdbx_seq_one_letter_code
_entity_poly.pdbx_strand_id
1 'polypeptide(L)'
;MKDMKSSAAGRRGFLQSGIFGAAGVGLAVSASSSVVMAETDKAIIQPEVTNEVDVLVVGGGTAGVIAAIQAGRAGAKTLLVERNFQLGGATTTGGVAFPGLFDAWGKQVIAGIGWELVKESVELDGGKLPNFAKVPPRHWMNQVHVNQFVYALLAEEKCREAGVEIAYYEFPEAVGKTDSGWQVDCIGFGTRRQVKCKQIIDCTGGAEVVGLLGFERLREEERQPGSYLFQLGGSHDPASKQLHRLYVHGADSTNSRTATLANLTGRKSILARVRKDKKRLMHLQPETGFRESYRIKGQTLITVQDYTSGKLFDDAVSYAFYPVDLHTKTGVRPKPLKRGIVPSIPLGALVPKGSRNLIVAGRCVSSDRLANSGLRVQASCMGMGQAAAAAATLAVQGNTTPSEVPLGQIHDLLKKHGAIIPGKA
;
A
#
# COMPACT_ATOMS: atom_id res chain seq x y z
N MET A 1 -11.80 -55.20 -32.78
CA MET A 1 -13.14 -54.96 -33.38
C MET A 1 -13.39 -53.47 -33.38
N LYS A 2 -13.49 -52.91 -34.59
CA LYS A 2 -14.10 -51.67 -35.08
C LYS A 2 -13.70 -50.37 -34.35
N ASP A 3 -12.81 -49.61 -34.89
CA ASP A 3 -12.93 -48.54 -35.93
C ASP A 3 -14.12 -47.59 -35.75
N MET A 4 -13.78 -46.34 -35.49
CA MET A 4 -14.37 -45.25 -36.27
C MET A 4 -13.45 -44.01 -36.27
N LYS A 5 -13.06 -43.64 -37.49
CA LYS A 5 -12.32 -42.43 -37.90
C LYS A 5 -13.22 -41.21 -38.03
N SER A 6 -12.54 -40.08 -38.15
CA SER A 6 -12.87 -38.81 -38.85
C SER A 6 -13.57 -37.76 -37.98
N SER A 7 -13.31 -36.47 -38.12
CA SER A 7 -12.75 -35.74 -39.26
C SER A 7 -12.20 -34.37 -38.78
N ALA A 8 -11.06 -34.01 -39.31
CA ALA A 8 -10.54 -32.67 -39.30
C ALA A 8 -11.26 -31.83 -40.37
N ALA A 9 -11.66 -30.60 -40.03
CA ALA A 9 -12.00 -29.60 -41.03
C ALA A 9 -11.23 -28.32 -40.75
N GLY A 10 -10.26 -28.08 -41.60
CA GLY A 10 -9.47 -26.87 -41.66
C GLY A 10 -10.24 -25.74 -42.28
N ARG A 11 -9.93 -24.52 -41.81
CA ARG A 11 -10.22 -23.27 -42.53
C ARG A 11 -8.92 -22.58 -42.89
N ARG A 12 -8.47 -22.84 -44.11
CA ARG A 12 -7.52 -22.01 -44.88
C ARG A 12 -8.29 -21.41 -46.04
N GLY A 13 -7.96 -20.16 -46.37
CA GLY A 13 -8.09 -19.64 -47.70
C GLY A 13 -9.00 -18.43 -47.84
N PHE A 14 -8.41 -17.25 -47.91
CA PHE A 14 -8.78 -16.21 -48.85
C PHE A 14 -7.59 -15.26 -49.08
N LEU A 15 -6.82 -15.59 -50.12
CA LEU A 15 -5.91 -14.69 -50.79
C LEU A 15 -5.76 -15.20 -52.25
N GLN A 16 -6.30 -14.43 -53.21
CA GLN A 16 -5.87 -14.37 -54.59
C GLN A 16 -6.59 -13.25 -55.28
N SER A 17 -5.95 -12.12 -55.52
CA SER A 17 -5.23 -11.75 -56.76
C SER A 17 -6.15 -11.59 -57.99
N GLY A 18 -6.25 -10.37 -58.47
CA GLY A 18 -6.74 -9.99 -59.79
C GLY A 18 -6.04 -8.77 -60.28
N ILE A 19 -4.97 -8.94 -61.06
CA ILE A 19 -4.30 -7.93 -61.89
C ILE A 19 -5.03 -7.91 -63.22
N PHE A 20 -5.51 -6.75 -63.68
CA PHE A 20 -5.61 -6.43 -65.12
C PHE A 20 -5.42 -4.94 -65.29
N GLY A 21 -4.46 -4.55 -66.12
CA GLY A 21 -4.18 -3.22 -66.51
C GLY A 21 -4.96 -2.77 -67.75
N ALA A 22 -5.06 -1.49 -67.92
CA ALA A 22 -5.11 -0.84 -69.24
C ALA A 22 -4.76 0.65 -69.12
N ALA A 23 -3.98 1.11 -70.02
CA ALA A 23 -3.43 2.44 -70.18
C ALA A 23 -4.51 3.47 -70.60
N GLY A 24 -4.26 4.73 -70.26
CA GLY A 24 -4.95 5.83 -70.96
C GLY A 24 -4.87 7.18 -70.30
N VAL A 25 -3.95 8.02 -70.78
CA VAL A 25 -4.04 9.46 -70.95
C VAL A 25 -4.20 10.37 -69.71
N GLY A 26 -3.20 11.21 -69.54
CA GLY A 26 -3.08 12.22 -68.49
C GLY A 26 -4.05 13.41 -68.62
N LEU A 27 -4.34 13.91 -67.47
CA LEU A 27 -4.69 15.29 -67.21
C LEU A 27 -4.16 15.69 -65.84
N ALA A 28 -3.14 16.53 -65.82
CA ALA A 28 -2.62 17.13 -64.62
C ALA A 28 -3.66 18.09 -64.05
N VAL A 29 -4.30 17.69 -62.96
CA VAL A 29 -5.02 18.62 -62.07
C VAL A 29 -4.22 18.69 -60.79
N SER A 30 -3.50 19.76 -60.59
CA SER A 30 -2.88 20.14 -59.32
C SER A 30 -4.00 20.44 -58.32
N ALA A 31 -4.44 19.42 -57.61
CA ALA A 31 -5.22 19.58 -56.40
C ALA A 31 -4.26 19.75 -55.24
N SER A 32 -4.02 20.97 -54.83
CA SER A 32 -3.47 21.27 -53.49
C SER A 32 -4.43 20.73 -52.45
N SER A 33 -4.16 19.52 -52.00
CA SER A 33 -4.81 18.97 -50.82
C SER A 33 -4.27 19.73 -49.61
N SER A 34 -4.90 20.82 -49.25
CA SER A 34 -4.81 21.36 -47.91
C SER A 34 -5.38 20.29 -46.97
N VAL A 35 -4.48 19.54 -46.34
CA VAL A 35 -4.84 18.74 -45.18
C VAL A 35 -5.28 19.74 -44.12
N VAL A 36 -6.56 19.98 -44.04
CA VAL A 36 -7.16 20.59 -42.87
C VAL A 36 -6.95 19.57 -41.76
N MET A 37 -5.87 19.75 -40.98
CA MET A 37 -5.74 19.13 -39.70
C MET A 37 -6.93 19.67 -38.91
N ALA A 38 -7.97 18.84 -38.76
CA ALA A 38 -9.00 19.08 -37.76
C ALA A 38 -8.26 19.27 -36.45
N GLU A 39 -8.32 20.48 -35.88
CA GLU A 39 -8.05 20.67 -34.48
C GLU A 39 -9.00 19.69 -33.78
N THR A 40 -8.45 18.55 -33.34
CA THR A 40 -9.15 17.73 -32.41
C THR A 40 -9.27 18.57 -31.15
N ASP A 41 -10.41 19.20 -30.96
CA ASP A 41 -10.82 19.66 -29.64
C ASP A 41 -10.46 18.53 -28.68
N LYS A 42 -9.46 18.78 -27.85
CA LYS A 42 -9.16 17.84 -26.75
C LYS A 42 -10.44 17.78 -25.96
N ALA A 43 -11.18 16.69 -26.12
CA ALA A 43 -12.38 16.47 -25.35
C ALA A 43 -11.94 16.61 -23.88
N ILE A 44 -12.32 17.71 -23.25
CA ILE A 44 -12.17 17.88 -21.81
C ILE A 44 -13.12 16.85 -21.24
N ILE A 45 -12.56 15.69 -20.86
CA ILE A 45 -13.34 14.65 -20.22
C ILE A 45 -13.78 15.24 -18.88
N GLN A 46 -15.05 15.62 -18.81
CA GLN A 46 -15.66 16.10 -17.57
C GLN A 46 -15.62 14.97 -16.54
N PRO A 47 -15.43 15.29 -15.27
CA PRO A 47 -15.53 14.27 -14.23
C PRO A 47 -16.91 13.61 -14.27
N GLU A 48 -16.94 12.29 -14.49
CA GLU A 48 -18.19 11.52 -14.56
C GLU A 48 -18.79 11.29 -13.18
N VAL A 49 -17.95 11.36 -12.14
CA VAL A 49 -18.34 11.09 -10.75
C VAL A 49 -17.82 12.22 -9.86
N THR A 50 -18.71 12.82 -9.10
CA THR A 50 -18.34 13.79 -8.05
C THR A 50 -18.76 13.25 -6.70
N ASN A 51 -17.79 13.14 -5.78
CA ASN A 51 -18.03 12.75 -4.41
C ASN A 51 -17.78 13.93 -3.46
N GLU A 52 -18.62 14.01 -2.42
CA GLU A 52 -18.34 14.85 -1.27
C GLU A 52 -18.28 13.98 -0.02
N VAL A 53 -17.13 13.96 0.65
CA VAL A 53 -16.86 13.11 1.79
C VAL A 53 -16.18 13.88 2.92
N ASP A 54 -16.22 13.38 4.13
CA ASP A 54 -15.48 13.95 5.25
C ASP A 54 -13.99 13.60 5.16
N VAL A 55 -13.70 12.33 4.90
CA VAL A 55 -12.35 11.77 4.86
C VAL A 55 -12.11 11.03 3.55
N LEU A 56 -11.06 11.43 2.83
CA LEU A 56 -10.53 10.69 1.70
C LEU A 56 -9.28 9.93 2.15
N VAL A 57 -9.32 8.60 2.06
CA VAL A 57 -8.15 7.75 2.27
C VAL A 57 -7.56 7.39 0.91
N VAL A 58 -6.30 7.73 0.68
CA VAL A 58 -5.60 7.46 -0.57
C VAL A 58 -4.62 6.32 -0.40
N GLY A 59 -4.91 5.20 -1.04
CA GLY A 59 -4.15 3.94 -0.96
C GLY A 59 -4.75 2.95 0.02
N GLY A 60 -5.27 1.83 -0.50
CA GLY A 60 -5.88 0.71 0.24
C GLY A 60 -4.87 -0.32 0.72
N GLY A 61 -3.63 0.10 1.00
CA GLY A 61 -2.60 -0.76 1.58
C GLY A 61 -2.84 -1.06 3.07
N THR A 62 -1.82 -1.66 3.72
CA THR A 62 -1.90 -2.11 5.12
C THR A 62 -2.38 -1.01 6.08
N ALA A 63 -1.89 0.22 5.93
CA ALA A 63 -2.33 1.34 6.78
C ALA A 63 -3.70 1.89 6.34
N GLY A 64 -3.93 1.99 5.01
CA GLY A 64 -5.13 2.63 4.47
C GLY A 64 -6.41 1.87 4.74
N VAL A 65 -6.38 0.53 4.68
CA VAL A 65 -7.52 -0.31 5.10
C VAL A 65 -7.92 0.02 6.52
N ILE A 66 -6.97 0.04 7.44
CA ILE A 66 -7.24 0.28 8.86
C ILE A 66 -7.69 1.73 9.09
N ALA A 67 -7.11 2.69 8.35
CA ALA A 67 -7.53 4.09 8.40
C ALA A 67 -8.98 4.25 7.92
N ALA A 68 -9.34 3.62 6.80
CA ALA A 68 -10.71 3.70 6.26
C ALA A 68 -11.73 3.10 7.22
N ILE A 69 -11.47 1.91 7.77
CA ILE A 69 -12.33 1.26 8.76
C ILE A 69 -12.47 2.14 10.01
N GLN A 70 -11.35 2.70 10.51
CA GLN A 70 -11.38 3.57 11.70
C GLN A 70 -12.21 4.84 11.46
N ALA A 71 -12.05 5.49 10.30
CA ALA A 71 -12.80 6.69 9.95
C ALA A 71 -14.31 6.39 9.82
N GLY A 72 -14.67 5.31 9.13
CA GLY A 72 -16.06 4.88 9.00
C GLY A 72 -16.70 4.51 10.33
N ARG A 73 -16.02 3.71 11.17
CA ARG A 73 -16.51 3.36 12.53
C ARG A 73 -16.64 4.57 13.46
N ALA A 74 -15.90 5.63 13.20
CA ALA A 74 -16.00 6.90 13.94
C ALA A 74 -17.07 7.84 13.36
N GLY A 75 -17.81 7.41 12.33
CA GLY A 75 -18.95 8.13 11.75
C GLY A 75 -18.61 9.12 10.64
N ALA A 76 -17.37 9.12 10.12
CA ALA A 76 -17.01 9.96 8.98
C ALA A 76 -17.48 9.34 7.66
N LYS A 77 -18.10 10.13 6.78
CA LYS A 77 -18.34 9.73 5.39
C LYS A 77 -17.00 9.57 4.70
N THR A 78 -16.64 8.33 4.37
CA THR A 78 -15.30 7.95 3.97
C THR A 78 -15.28 7.32 2.58
N LEU A 79 -14.36 7.80 1.72
CA LEU A 79 -13.99 7.17 0.46
C LEU A 79 -12.56 6.67 0.55
N LEU A 80 -12.34 5.42 0.13
CA LEU A 80 -11.03 4.80 -0.03
C LEU A 80 -10.75 4.60 -1.51
N VAL A 81 -9.71 5.25 -2.05
CA VAL A 81 -9.23 5.02 -3.41
C VAL A 81 -7.98 4.15 -3.40
N GLU A 82 -7.95 3.15 -4.28
CA GLU A 82 -6.81 2.22 -4.43
C GLU A 82 -6.50 2.00 -5.92
N ARG A 83 -5.23 2.17 -6.29
CA ARG A 83 -4.77 2.01 -7.69
C ARG A 83 -4.78 0.58 -8.20
N ASN A 84 -4.75 -0.40 -7.30
CA ASN A 84 -4.79 -1.82 -7.64
C ASN A 84 -6.22 -2.39 -7.57
N PHE A 85 -6.33 -3.69 -7.72
CA PHE A 85 -7.59 -4.44 -7.82
C PHE A 85 -8.04 -5.06 -6.48
N GLN A 86 -7.26 -4.88 -5.41
CA GLN A 86 -7.55 -5.46 -4.09
C GLN A 86 -6.93 -4.65 -2.96
N LEU A 87 -7.50 -4.76 -1.78
CA LEU A 87 -7.01 -4.15 -0.55
C LEU A 87 -5.87 -4.96 0.09
N GLY A 88 -5.15 -4.34 1.04
CA GLY A 88 -4.11 -4.94 1.87
C GLY A 88 -2.67 -4.61 1.45
N GLY A 89 -2.45 -4.17 0.20
CA GLY A 89 -1.14 -3.71 -0.31
C GLY A 89 -0.02 -4.71 -0.06
N ALA A 90 0.92 -4.41 0.83
CA ALA A 90 2.08 -5.28 1.09
C ALA A 90 1.69 -6.68 1.55
N THR A 91 0.60 -6.84 2.30
CA THR A 91 0.09 -8.12 2.79
C THR A 91 -0.44 -9.00 1.65
N THR A 92 -1.11 -8.40 0.68
CA THR A 92 -1.85 -9.05 -0.40
C THR A 92 -1.13 -8.94 -1.72
N THR A 93 -1.20 -7.80 -2.42
CA THR A 93 -0.52 -7.56 -3.71
C THR A 93 0.99 -7.72 -3.59
N GLY A 94 1.60 -7.25 -2.50
CA GLY A 94 3.03 -7.44 -2.23
C GLY A 94 3.40 -8.84 -1.74
N GLY A 95 2.44 -9.71 -1.44
CA GLY A 95 2.64 -11.11 -1.04
C GLY A 95 3.42 -11.32 0.27
N VAL A 96 3.61 -10.26 1.08
CA VAL A 96 4.26 -10.36 2.39
C VAL A 96 3.20 -10.71 3.43
N ALA A 97 2.67 -11.93 3.35
CA ALA A 97 1.53 -12.42 4.13
C ALA A 97 1.90 -12.80 5.58
N PHE A 98 2.80 -12.06 6.17
CA PHE A 98 3.21 -12.18 7.57
C PHE A 98 3.34 -10.78 8.18
N PRO A 99 2.22 -10.16 8.55
CA PRO A 99 2.23 -8.88 9.24
C PRO A 99 3.11 -8.99 10.48
N GLY A 100 3.96 -7.99 10.67
CA GLY A 100 5.05 -8.03 11.65
C GLY A 100 4.60 -8.34 13.08
N LEU A 101 5.40 -7.95 14.06
CA LEU A 101 5.13 -8.32 15.44
C LEU A 101 4.05 -7.43 16.06
N PHE A 102 3.07 -8.04 16.70
CA PHE A 102 2.05 -7.39 17.51
C PHE A 102 2.40 -7.40 19.00
N ASP A 103 3.43 -8.17 19.36
CA ASP A 103 3.90 -8.37 20.72
C ASP A 103 5.35 -7.92 20.89
N ALA A 104 5.67 -7.56 22.12
CA ALA A 104 7.01 -7.29 22.57
C ALA A 104 7.21 -7.84 23.99
N TRP A 105 8.29 -8.57 24.21
CA TRP A 105 8.72 -9.02 25.54
C TRP A 105 7.67 -9.78 26.35
N GLY A 106 6.81 -10.57 25.67
CA GLY A 106 5.77 -11.36 26.31
C GLY A 106 4.44 -10.63 26.54
N LYS A 107 4.27 -9.44 25.97
CA LYS A 107 3.03 -8.65 26.04
C LYS A 107 2.62 -8.17 24.65
N GLN A 108 1.32 -8.16 24.39
CA GLN A 108 0.80 -7.48 23.20
C GLN A 108 0.99 -5.98 23.35
N VAL A 109 1.54 -5.31 22.31
CA VAL A 109 1.81 -3.86 22.29
C VAL A 109 1.11 -3.16 21.14
N ILE A 110 0.70 -3.89 20.10
CA ILE A 110 -0.09 -3.38 18.97
C ILE A 110 -1.37 -4.20 18.90
N ALA A 111 -2.52 -3.53 18.94
CA ALA A 111 -3.86 -4.11 18.86
C ALA A 111 -4.79 -3.20 18.07
N GLY A 112 -6.11 -3.34 18.27
CA GLY A 112 -7.14 -2.57 17.59
C GLY A 112 -7.56 -3.19 16.27
N ILE A 113 -8.07 -2.39 15.35
CA ILE A 113 -8.70 -2.83 14.09
C ILE A 113 -7.75 -3.70 13.26
N GLY A 114 -6.46 -3.37 13.22
CA GLY A 114 -5.48 -4.16 12.49
C GLY A 114 -5.30 -5.57 13.06
N TRP A 115 -5.28 -5.69 14.36
CA TRP A 115 -5.22 -6.99 15.03
C TRP A 115 -6.52 -7.78 14.88
N GLU A 116 -7.68 -7.12 14.94
CA GLU A 116 -8.99 -7.71 14.69
C GLU A 116 -9.02 -8.40 13.33
N LEU A 117 -8.64 -7.68 12.27
CA LEU A 117 -8.60 -8.19 10.90
C LEU A 117 -7.60 -9.36 10.73
N VAL A 118 -6.42 -9.25 11.32
CA VAL A 118 -5.42 -10.32 11.28
C VAL A 118 -5.89 -11.57 12.01
N LYS A 119 -6.47 -11.41 13.20
CA LYS A 119 -6.98 -12.52 14.00
C LYS A 119 -8.07 -13.28 13.25
N GLU A 120 -9.07 -12.58 12.74
CA GLU A 120 -10.17 -13.16 11.97
C GLU A 120 -9.68 -13.87 10.70
N SER A 121 -8.70 -13.27 10.00
CA SER A 121 -8.09 -13.90 8.82
C SER A 121 -7.39 -15.23 9.17
N VAL A 122 -6.72 -15.32 10.31
CA VAL A 122 -6.08 -16.56 10.76
C VAL A 122 -7.12 -17.61 11.17
N GLU A 123 -8.15 -17.19 11.89
CA GLU A 123 -9.24 -18.07 12.34
C GLU A 123 -10.02 -18.68 11.17
N LEU A 124 -10.38 -17.88 10.16
CA LEU A 124 -11.10 -18.35 8.97
C LEU A 124 -10.26 -19.31 8.10
N ASP A 125 -8.95 -19.13 8.07
CA ASP A 125 -8.03 -20.02 7.35
C ASP A 125 -7.65 -21.29 8.16
N GLY A 126 -8.23 -21.47 9.36
CA GLY A 126 -7.92 -22.60 10.24
C GLY A 126 -6.51 -22.56 10.85
N GLY A 127 -5.87 -21.41 10.81
CA GLY A 127 -4.53 -21.17 11.34
C GLY A 127 -4.49 -21.05 12.86
N LYS A 128 -3.30 -20.82 13.40
CA LYS A 128 -3.08 -20.63 14.85
C LYS A 128 -2.32 -19.37 15.13
N LEU A 129 -2.78 -18.61 16.11
CA LEU A 129 -2.09 -17.43 16.60
C LEU A 129 -0.91 -17.82 17.50
N PRO A 130 0.20 -17.05 17.48
CA PRO A 130 1.31 -17.28 18.40
C PRO A 130 0.89 -16.98 19.86
N ASN A 131 1.54 -17.66 20.80
CA ASN A 131 1.36 -17.32 22.20
C ASN A 131 2.31 -16.18 22.59
N PHE A 132 1.77 -14.97 22.70
CA PHE A 132 2.54 -13.77 23.02
C PHE A 132 3.18 -13.77 24.42
N ALA A 133 2.69 -14.58 25.37
CA ALA A 133 3.33 -14.72 26.67
C ALA A 133 4.70 -15.41 26.61
N LYS A 134 5.00 -16.10 25.49
CA LYS A 134 6.30 -16.75 25.27
C LYS A 134 7.19 -15.82 24.46
N VAL A 135 8.28 -15.34 25.07
CA VAL A 135 9.32 -14.57 24.37
C VAL A 135 10.20 -15.54 23.58
N PRO A 136 10.15 -15.52 22.23
CA PRO A 136 10.94 -16.42 21.44
C PRO A 136 12.41 -15.99 21.38
N PRO A 137 13.37 -16.92 21.14
CA PRO A 137 14.78 -16.56 20.98
C PRO A 137 15.05 -15.71 19.74
N ARG A 138 14.13 -15.71 18.77
CA ARG A 138 14.20 -14.92 17.55
C ARG A 138 12.86 -14.29 17.24
N HIS A 139 12.83 -13.00 16.97
CA HIS A 139 11.61 -12.21 16.78
C HIS A 139 10.64 -12.80 15.74
N TRP A 140 11.13 -13.36 14.65
CA TRP A 140 10.25 -13.91 13.60
C TRP A 140 9.46 -15.16 14.01
N MET A 141 9.74 -15.77 15.14
CA MET A 141 8.99 -16.93 15.62
C MET A 141 7.59 -16.56 16.13
N ASN A 142 7.36 -15.28 16.48
CA ASN A 142 6.04 -14.75 16.82
C ASN A 142 5.37 -13.98 15.67
N GLN A 143 5.92 -14.08 14.46
CA GLN A 143 5.21 -13.52 13.30
C GLN A 143 3.90 -14.27 13.07
N VAL A 144 2.83 -13.50 12.89
CA VAL A 144 1.54 -14.05 12.48
C VAL A 144 1.55 -14.24 10.97
N HIS A 145 1.12 -15.40 10.51
CA HIS A 145 0.94 -15.67 9.10
C HIS A 145 -0.55 -15.58 8.76
N VAL A 146 -0.87 -14.93 7.67
CA VAL A 146 -2.24 -14.81 7.16
C VAL A 146 -2.32 -15.41 5.76
N ASN A 147 -3.49 -15.91 5.41
CA ASN A 147 -3.82 -16.18 4.01
C ASN A 147 -4.11 -14.85 3.32
N GLN A 148 -3.27 -14.46 2.36
CA GLN A 148 -3.39 -13.17 1.68
C GLN A 148 -4.72 -12.98 0.96
N PHE A 149 -5.34 -14.06 0.49
CA PHE A 149 -6.64 -13.99 -0.20
C PHE A 149 -7.77 -13.77 0.79
N VAL A 150 -7.81 -14.53 1.87
CA VAL A 150 -8.78 -14.35 2.97
C VAL A 150 -8.64 -12.95 3.56
N TYR A 151 -7.41 -12.48 3.78
CA TYR A 151 -7.16 -11.14 4.29
C TYR A 151 -7.72 -10.05 3.36
N ALA A 152 -7.56 -10.19 2.03
CA ALA A 152 -8.07 -9.21 1.07
C ALA A 152 -9.60 -9.15 1.10
N LEU A 153 -10.27 -10.30 1.12
CA LEU A 153 -11.74 -10.39 1.18
C LEU A 153 -12.29 -9.78 2.47
N LEU A 154 -11.69 -10.12 3.62
CA LEU A 154 -12.07 -9.53 4.91
C LEU A 154 -11.82 -8.02 4.96
N ALA A 155 -10.73 -7.53 4.37
CA ALA A 155 -10.45 -6.09 4.32
C ALA A 155 -11.57 -5.33 3.58
N GLU A 156 -12.07 -5.88 2.48
CA GLU A 156 -13.21 -5.32 1.74
C GLU A 156 -14.50 -5.36 2.56
N GLU A 157 -14.80 -6.51 3.16
CA GLU A 157 -15.98 -6.69 4.00
C GLU A 157 -15.99 -5.69 5.16
N LYS A 158 -14.90 -5.60 5.93
CA LYS A 158 -14.78 -4.67 7.07
C LYS A 158 -14.86 -3.19 6.68
N CYS A 159 -14.31 -2.83 5.51
CA CYS A 159 -14.49 -1.48 4.98
C CYS A 159 -15.97 -1.20 4.69
N ARG A 160 -16.67 -2.13 4.02
CA ARG A 160 -18.09 -1.98 3.70
C ARG A 160 -18.98 -1.97 4.95
N GLU A 161 -18.72 -2.85 5.92
CA GLU A 161 -19.40 -2.85 7.23
C GLU A 161 -19.23 -1.52 7.97
N ALA A 162 -18.08 -0.86 7.81
CA ALA A 162 -17.83 0.47 8.36
C ALA A 162 -18.44 1.61 7.52
N GLY A 163 -19.20 1.33 6.46
CA GLY A 163 -19.81 2.33 5.59
C GLY A 163 -18.83 3.06 4.66
N VAL A 164 -17.66 2.45 4.39
CA VAL A 164 -16.63 3.02 3.50
C VAL A 164 -16.99 2.71 2.05
N GLU A 165 -16.99 3.75 1.19
CA GLU A 165 -17.01 3.58 -0.26
C GLU A 165 -15.60 3.21 -0.72
N ILE A 166 -15.47 2.20 -1.59
CA ILE A 166 -14.19 1.74 -2.15
C ILE A 166 -14.18 2.00 -3.65
N ALA A 167 -13.11 2.65 -4.14
CA ALA A 167 -12.86 2.87 -5.56
C ALA A 167 -11.52 2.23 -5.95
N TYR A 168 -11.59 1.11 -6.66
CA TYR A 168 -10.42 0.44 -7.23
C TYR A 168 -10.01 1.04 -8.57
N TYR A 169 -8.73 0.83 -8.93
CA TYR A 169 -8.12 1.29 -10.18
C TYR A 169 -8.11 2.81 -10.34
N GLU A 170 -8.26 3.52 -9.22
CA GLU A 170 -8.22 4.97 -9.19
C GLU A 170 -7.08 5.47 -8.31
N PHE A 171 -6.47 6.59 -8.70
CA PHE A 171 -5.47 7.27 -7.89
C PHE A 171 -5.50 8.78 -8.18
N PRO A 172 -5.02 9.64 -7.26
CA PRO A 172 -5.03 11.08 -7.45
C PRO A 172 -4.04 11.51 -8.54
N GLU A 173 -4.53 12.31 -9.48
CA GLU A 173 -3.75 13.01 -10.51
C GLU A 173 -3.42 14.44 -10.07
N ALA A 174 -4.37 15.11 -9.42
CA ALA A 174 -4.22 16.46 -8.92
C ALA A 174 -4.91 16.66 -7.56
N VAL A 175 -4.37 17.57 -6.77
CA VAL A 175 -4.93 17.95 -5.47
C VAL A 175 -4.89 19.47 -5.36
N GLY A 176 -6.05 20.08 -5.12
CA GLY A 176 -6.24 21.51 -4.94
C GLY A 176 -6.82 21.83 -3.56
N LYS A 177 -6.44 22.96 -2.98
CA LYS A 177 -7.02 23.47 -1.75
C LYS A 177 -8.36 24.14 -2.03
N THR A 178 -9.33 23.93 -1.13
CA THR A 178 -10.63 24.65 -1.12
C THR A 178 -10.79 25.40 0.21
N ASP A 179 -11.85 26.18 0.33
CA ASP A 179 -12.14 26.90 1.58
C ASP A 179 -12.40 25.96 2.76
N SER A 180 -12.96 24.77 2.50
CA SER A 180 -13.35 23.79 3.52
C SER A 180 -12.48 22.53 3.59
N GLY A 181 -11.41 22.45 2.79
CA GLY A 181 -10.55 21.26 2.75
C GLY A 181 -9.82 21.11 1.42
N TRP A 182 -10.14 20.06 0.67
CA TRP A 182 -9.44 19.67 -0.54
C TRP A 182 -10.39 19.29 -1.66
N GLN A 183 -9.98 19.55 -2.89
CA GLN A 183 -10.49 18.90 -4.09
C GLN A 183 -9.42 17.98 -4.64
N VAL A 184 -9.75 16.72 -4.86
CA VAL A 184 -8.84 15.71 -5.41
C VAL A 184 -9.43 15.17 -6.69
N ASP A 185 -8.70 15.31 -7.78
CA ASP A 185 -9.06 14.73 -9.07
C ASP A 185 -8.35 13.39 -9.22
N CYS A 186 -9.13 12.32 -9.29
CA CYS A 186 -8.65 10.95 -9.46
C CYS A 186 -8.90 10.48 -10.88
N ILE A 187 -7.98 9.66 -11.38
CA ILE A 187 -8.05 9.03 -12.70
C ILE A 187 -8.04 7.51 -12.56
N GLY A 188 -8.88 6.83 -13.33
CA GLY A 188 -8.98 5.38 -13.45
C GLY A 188 -9.27 4.93 -14.88
N PHE A 189 -9.69 3.68 -15.07
CA PHE A 189 -10.05 3.14 -16.38
C PHE A 189 -11.34 3.77 -16.90
N GLY A 190 -11.21 4.74 -17.83
CA GLY A 190 -12.36 5.43 -18.41
C GLY A 190 -13.14 6.29 -17.42
N THR A 191 -12.63 6.52 -16.22
CA THR A 191 -13.30 7.28 -15.17
C THR A 191 -12.41 8.44 -14.73
N ARG A 192 -13.01 9.62 -14.62
CA ARG A 192 -12.47 10.76 -13.89
C ARG A 192 -13.41 11.08 -12.75
N ARG A 193 -12.85 11.02 -11.54
CA ARG A 193 -13.59 11.30 -10.32
C ARG A 193 -13.05 12.55 -9.65
N GLN A 194 -13.94 13.47 -9.31
CA GLN A 194 -13.62 14.62 -8.49
C GLN A 194 -14.12 14.39 -7.07
N VAL A 195 -13.24 14.46 -6.09
CA VAL A 195 -13.56 14.26 -4.69
C VAL A 195 -13.34 15.57 -3.92
N LYS A 196 -14.39 16.09 -3.31
CA LYS A 196 -14.29 17.16 -2.30
C LYS A 196 -14.26 16.50 -0.93
N CYS A 197 -13.25 16.82 -0.13
CA CYS A 197 -13.10 16.24 1.20
C CYS A 197 -12.54 17.26 2.21
N LYS A 198 -12.89 17.06 3.48
CA LYS A 198 -12.39 17.89 4.57
C LYS A 198 -10.98 17.51 4.99
N GLN A 199 -10.70 16.20 5.00
CA GLN A 199 -9.40 15.63 5.41
C GLN A 199 -8.90 14.62 4.39
N ILE A 200 -7.58 14.59 4.16
CA ILE A 200 -6.91 13.53 3.39
C ILE A 200 -6.01 12.72 4.32
N ILE A 201 -6.08 11.39 4.19
CA ILE A 201 -5.12 10.46 4.79
C ILE A 201 -4.31 9.83 3.67
N ASP A 202 -3.05 10.24 3.51
CA ASP A 202 -2.14 9.67 2.50
C ASP A 202 -1.55 8.35 3.00
N CYS A 203 -2.10 7.25 2.51
CA CYS A 203 -1.67 5.88 2.77
C CYS A 203 -1.02 5.23 1.53
N THR A 204 -0.55 6.01 0.56
CA THR A 204 0.06 5.52 -0.69
C THR A 204 1.36 4.75 -0.48
N GLY A 205 1.95 4.87 0.70
CA GLY A 205 3.25 4.29 1.07
C GLY A 205 4.44 5.01 0.41
N GLY A 206 4.19 5.95 -0.49
CA GLY A 206 5.16 6.81 -1.15
C GLY A 206 4.98 8.29 -0.82
N ALA A 207 4.02 8.64 0.05
CA ALA A 207 3.63 10.02 0.31
C ALA A 207 3.31 10.77 -1.00
N GLU A 208 2.52 10.15 -1.87
CA GLU A 208 2.28 10.66 -3.22
C GLU A 208 1.43 11.93 -3.17
N VAL A 209 0.37 11.97 -2.33
CA VAL A 209 -0.45 13.17 -2.13
C VAL A 209 0.39 14.32 -1.54
N VAL A 210 1.23 14.01 -0.56
CA VAL A 210 2.18 14.98 0.03
C VAL A 210 3.07 15.58 -1.06
N GLY A 211 3.52 14.74 -2.01
CA GLY A 211 4.32 15.18 -3.15
C GLY A 211 3.55 16.02 -4.18
N LEU A 212 2.31 15.66 -4.49
CA LEU A 212 1.43 16.44 -5.39
C LEU A 212 1.18 17.85 -4.84
N LEU A 213 1.11 17.98 -3.52
CA LEU A 213 0.95 19.26 -2.82
C LEU A 213 2.25 20.04 -2.64
N GLY A 214 3.39 19.52 -3.10
CA GLY A 214 4.68 20.19 -3.02
C GLY A 214 5.33 20.20 -1.64
N PHE A 215 4.83 19.44 -0.67
CA PHE A 215 5.47 19.32 0.63
C PHE A 215 6.78 18.50 0.54
N GLU A 216 7.71 18.84 1.43
CA GLU A 216 9.03 18.18 1.46
C GLU A 216 8.93 16.71 1.83
N ARG A 217 9.62 15.87 1.06
CA ARG A 217 9.75 14.43 1.29
C ARG A 217 11.22 14.05 1.39
N LEU A 218 11.51 13.08 2.23
CA LEU A 218 12.85 12.56 2.49
C LEU A 218 13.09 11.29 1.68
N ARG A 219 14.31 11.13 1.16
CA ARG A 219 14.74 9.95 0.42
C ARG A 219 16.27 9.92 0.35
N GLU A 220 16.84 8.75 0.47
CA GLU A 220 18.27 8.53 0.21
C GLU A 220 18.50 8.03 -1.22
N GLU A 221 19.73 8.24 -1.74
CA GLU A 221 20.13 7.73 -3.05
C GLU A 221 20.22 6.20 -3.05
N GLU A 222 20.89 5.62 -2.04
CA GLU A 222 20.94 4.18 -1.86
C GLU A 222 19.64 3.68 -1.24
N ARG A 223 19.02 2.70 -1.89
CA ARG A 223 17.77 2.09 -1.46
C ARG A 223 17.93 0.63 -1.06
N GLN A 224 17.10 0.18 -0.13
CA GLN A 224 16.99 -1.23 0.17
C GLN A 224 16.48 -2.00 -1.06
N PRO A 225 16.99 -3.21 -1.32
CA PRO A 225 16.48 -4.01 -2.43
C PRO A 225 15.01 -4.33 -2.23
N GLY A 226 14.25 -4.32 -3.32
CA GLY A 226 12.94 -4.93 -3.36
C GLY A 226 13.03 -6.45 -3.25
N SER A 227 11.92 -7.14 -3.07
CA SER A 227 11.90 -8.60 -3.10
C SER A 227 10.68 -9.16 -3.79
N TYR A 228 10.87 -10.33 -4.39
CA TYR A 228 9.81 -11.24 -4.76
C TYR A 228 9.79 -12.43 -3.81
N LEU A 229 8.59 -12.84 -3.43
CA LEU A 229 8.33 -14.10 -2.75
C LEU A 229 7.62 -15.04 -3.75
N PHE A 230 8.08 -16.28 -3.82
CA PHE A 230 7.54 -17.29 -4.73
C PHE A 230 7.76 -18.70 -4.16
N GLN A 231 6.99 -19.68 -4.65
CA GLN A 231 7.10 -21.07 -4.22
C GLN A 231 7.40 -21.98 -5.41
N LEU A 232 8.37 -22.88 -5.25
CA LEU A 232 8.74 -23.89 -6.25
C LEU A 232 8.44 -25.29 -5.71
N GLY A 233 7.46 -25.97 -6.32
CA GLY A 233 7.02 -27.32 -5.94
C GLY A 233 6.27 -27.35 -4.60
N GLY A 234 5.48 -28.39 -4.36
CA GLY A 234 4.79 -28.62 -3.08
C GLY A 234 3.55 -27.76 -2.85
N SER A 235 3.29 -27.40 -1.61
CA SER A 235 2.06 -26.72 -1.15
C SER A 235 2.03 -25.22 -1.46
N HIS A 236 0.83 -24.65 -1.58
CA HIS A 236 0.59 -23.21 -1.72
C HIS A 236 0.68 -22.44 -0.41
N ASP A 237 0.93 -23.12 0.72
CA ASP A 237 1.02 -22.48 2.03
C ASP A 237 2.15 -21.42 2.06
N PRO A 238 1.84 -20.13 2.32
CA PRO A 238 2.84 -19.07 2.47
C PRO A 238 3.83 -19.30 3.63
N ALA A 239 3.44 -20.06 4.65
CA ALA A 239 4.30 -20.45 5.76
C ALA A 239 5.21 -21.63 5.41
N SER A 240 5.04 -22.24 4.24
CA SER A 240 5.80 -23.40 3.81
C SER A 240 7.30 -23.11 3.70
N LYS A 241 8.10 -24.07 4.09
CA LYS A 241 9.58 -24.02 3.95
C LYS A 241 10.04 -23.91 2.48
N GLN A 242 9.12 -24.04 1.51
CA GLN A 242 9.36 -23.87 0.09
C GLN A 242 9.23 -22.42 -0.40
N LEU A 243 8.90 -21.49 0.50
CA LEU A 243 8.88 -20.07 0.18
C LEU A 243 10.30 -19.57 -0.11
N HIS A 244 10.51 -19.12 -1.33
CA HIS A 244 11.76 -18.52 -1.78
C HIS A 244 11.66 -17.01 -1.81
N ARG A 245 12.80 -16.36 -1.56
CA ARG A 245 12.95 -14.90 -1.70
C ARG A 245 14.01 -14.59 -2.74
N LEU A 246 13.68 -13.69 -3.65
CA LEU A 246 14.61 -13.08 -4.60
C LEU A 246 14.73 -11.59 -4.28
N TYR A 247 15.94 -11.08 -4.14
CA TYR A 247 16.19 -9.66 -4.02
C TYR A 247 16.29 -9.00 -5.40
N VAL A 248 15.61 -7.85 -5.55
CA VAL A 248 15.68 -6.98 -6.72
C VAL A 248 16.48 -5.75 -6.31
N HIS A 249 17.78 -5.78 -6.58
CA HIS A 249 18.68 -4.67 -6.28
C HIS A 249 18.36 -3.46 -7.16
N GLY A 250 18.46 -2.25 -6.61
CA GLY A 250 18.10 -1.01 -7.30
C GLY A 250 16.60 -0.80 -7.48
N ALA A 251 15.75 -1.65 -6.88
CA ALA A 251 14.31 -1.49 -6.95
C ALA A 251 13.86 -0.15 -6.37
N ASP A 252 13.02 0.55 -7.12
CA ASP A 252 12.54 1.88 -6.79
C ASP A 252 11.06 2.01 -7.14
N SER A 253 10.24 2.41 -6.18
CA SER A 253 8.81 2.63 -6.35
C SER A 253 8.41 4.10 -6.39
N THR A 254 9.36 5.01 -6.57
CA THR A 254 9.09 6.46 -6.57
C THR A 254 8.44 6.97 -7.85
N ASN A 255 8.46 6.18 -8.91
CA ASN A 255 7.72 6.42 -10.14
C ASN A 255 7.41 5.11 -10.88
N SER A 256 6.45 5.15 -11.79
CA SER A 256 5.97 3.97 -12.52
C SER A 256 7.03 3.31 -13.39
N ARG A 257 7.96 4.08 -13.97
CA ARG A 257 9.02 3.54 -14.87
C ARG A 257 10.00 2.67 -14.08
N THR A 258 10.49 3.17 -12.95
CA THR A 258 11.43 2.41 -12.10
C THR A 258 10.76 1.21 -11.42
N ALA A 259 9.49 1.35 -11.01
CA ALA A 259 8.70 0.24 -10.49
C ALA A 259 8.48 -0.86 -11.57
N THR A 260 8.16 -0.47 -12.80
CA THR A 260 8.05 -1.40 -13.95
C THR A 260 9.36 -2.14 -14.17
N LEU A 261 10.49 -1.43 -14.21
CA LEU A 261 11.81 -2.04 -14.39
C LEU A 261 12.11 -3.06 -13.28
N ALA A 262 11.81 -2.73 -12.01
CA ALA A 262 12.00 -3.64 -10.89
C ALA A 262 11.15 -4.92 -11.05
N ASN A 263 9.88 -4.79 -11.45
CA ASN A 263 8.99 -5.91 -11.70
C ASN A 263 9.51 -6.80 -12.83
N LEU A 264 9.88 -6.24 -13.97
CA LEU A 264 10.40 -7.00 -15.11
C LEU A 264 11.71 -7.73 -14.77
N THR A 265 12.62 -7.04 -14.05
CA THR A 265 13.90 -7.61 -13.61
C THR A 265 13.70 -8.78 -12.66
N GLY A 266 12.84 -8.61 -11.66
CA GLY A 266 12.52 -9.67 -10.71
C GLY A 266 11.88 -10.89 -11.38
N ARG A 267 10.87 -10.68 -12.21
CA ARG A 267 10.16 -11.75 -12.95
C ARG A 267 11.08 -12.50 -13.91
N LYS A 268 11.96 -11.78 -14.64
CA LYS A 268 13.00 -12.38 -15.49
C LYS A 268 13.90 -13.32 -14.69
N SER A 269 14.35 -12.89 -13.52
CA SER A 269 15.21 -13.67 -12.65
C SER A 269 14.51 -14.90 -12.08
N ILE A 270 13.23 -14.80 -11.73
CA ILE A 270 12.41 -15.94 -11.27
C ILE A 270 12.23 -16.94 -12.43
N LEU A 271 11.90 -16.48 -13.63
CA LEU A 271 11.76 -17.36 -14.79
C LEU A 271 13.06 -18.11 -15.10
N ALA A 272 14.21 -17.45 -15.00
CA ALA A 272 15.51 -18.09 -15.13
C ALA A 272 15.73 -19.18 -14.06
N ARG A 273 15.29 -18.93 -12.82
CA ARG A 273 15.35 -19.91 -11.74
C ARG A 273 14.45 -21.11 -12.00
N VAL A 274 13.22 -20.88 -12.45
CA VAL A 274 12.27 -21.97 -12.83
C VAL A 274 12.88 -22.85 -13.92
N ARG A 275 13.47 -22.25 -14.97
CA ARG A 275 14.14 -22.99 -16.06
C ARG A 275 15.32 -23.82 -15.56
N LYS A 276 16.14 -23.24 -14.68
CA LYS A 276 17.31 -23.92 -14.10
C LYS A 276 16.91 -25.10 -13.23
N ASP A 277 15.99 -24.87 -12.29
CA ASP A 277 15.63 -25.85 -11.26
C ASP A 277 14.64 -26.90 -11.79
N LYS A 278 14.00 -26.66 -12.94
CA LYS A 278 12.96 -27.51 -13.55
C LYS A 278 11.85 -27.90 -12.58
N LYS A 279 11.57 -27.04 -11.60
CA LYS A 279 10.51 -27.21 -10.60
C LYS A 279 9.26 -26.44 -11.01
N ARG A 280 8.10 -26.95 -10.59
CA ARG A 280 6.83 -26.28 -10.81
C ARG A 280 6.77 -24.98 -9.99
N LEU A 281 6.43 -23.86 -10.62
CA LEU A 281 6.13 -22.60 -9.94
C LEU A 281 4.70 -22.71 -9.39
N MET A 282 4.57 -22.75 -8.07
CA MET A 282 3.30 -22.95 -7.37
C MET A 282 2.63 -21.62 -7.01
N HIS A 283 3.44 -20.63 -6.64
CA HIS A 283 2.98 -19.29 -6.29
C HIS A 283 4.01 -18.25 -6.68
N LEU A 284 3.53 -17.09 -7.10
CA LEU A 284 4.31 -15.91 -7.40
C LEU A 284 3.56 -14.67 -6.92
N GLN A 285 4.18 -13.88 -6.08
CA GLN A 285 3.60 -12.59 -5.70
C GLN A 285 3.48 -11.67 -6.93
N PRO A 286 2.40 -10.87 -7.04
CA PRO A 286 2.11 -10.09 -8.25
C PRO A 286 3.14 -9.02 -8.58
N GLU A 287 3.71 -8.36 -7.59
CA GLU A 287 4.66 -7.27 -7.77
C GLU A 287 5.87 -7.34 -6.84
N THR A 288 6.89 -6.53 -7.12
CA THR A 288 8.04 -6.37 -6.22
C THR A 288 7.59 -5.76 -4.89
N GLY A 289 7.87 -6.43 -3.79
CA GLY A 289 7.70 -5.87 -2.45
C GLY A 289 8.76 -4.79 -2.20
N PHE A 290 8.40 -3.53 -2.37
CA PHE A 290 9.29 -2.39 -2.16
C PHE A 290 9.39 -2.05 -0.67
N ARG A 291 10.62 -1.90 -0.16
CA ARG A 291 10.89 -1.57 1.25
C ARG A 291 10.97 -0.09 1.52
N GLU A 292 11.48 0.68 0.57
CA GLU A 292 11.69 2.12 0.68
C GLU A 292 11.04 2.86 -0.49
N SER A 293 10.55 4.06 -0.17
CA SER A 293 10.04 5.06 -1.07
C SER A 293 10.34 6.44 -0.45
N TYR A 294 9.54 7.44 -0.74
CA TYR A 294 9.60 8.68 0.02
C TYR A 294 9.04 8.50 1.43
N ARG A 295 9.61 9.23 2.39
CA ARG A 295 9.08 9.51 3.72
C ARG A 295 8.74 10.99 3.78
N ILE A 296 7.76 11.37 4.59
CA ILE A 296 7.46 12.78 4.79
C ILE A 296 8.51 13.45 5.67
N LYS A 297 8.67 14.77 5.49
CA LYS A 297 9.23 15.63 6.54
C LYS A 297 8.07 16.07 7.42
N GLY A 298 7.86 15.34 8.51
CA GLY A 298 6.80 15.60 9.48
C GLY A 298 7.12 16.73 10.46
N GLN A 299 6.16 17.05 11.32
CA GLN A 299 6.38 17.95 12.45
C GLN A 299 7.40 17.37 13.43
N THR A 300 7.43 16.02 13.58
CA THR A 300 8.42 15.27 14.35
C THR A 300 9.14 14.29 13.41
N LEU A 301 10.48 14.21 13.52
CA LEU A 301 11.30 13.20 12.85
C LEU A 301 11.71 12.14 13.88
N ILE A 302 11.31 10.89 13.69
CA ILE A 302 11.75 9.78 14.55
C ILE A 302 13.15 9.36 14.10
N THR A 303 14.13 9.51 14.99
CA THR A 303 15.52 9.06 14.74
C THR A 303 15.73 7.62 15.17
N VAL A 304 16.78 6.98 14.65
CA VAL A 304 17.18 5.65 15.12
C VAL A 304 17.49 5.63 16.62
N GLN A 305 17.98 6.74 17.16
CA GLN A 305 18.23 6.90 18.59
C GLN A 305 16.91 6.88 19.39
N ASP A 306 15.90 7.63 18.96
CA ASP A 306 14.56 7.62 19.57
C ASP A 306 13.96 6.21 19.51
N TYR A 307 14.08 5.55 18.35
CA TYR A 307 13.55 4.20 18.13
C TYR A 307 14.23 3.16 19.01
N THR A 308 15.56 3.16 19.08
CA THR A 308 16.33 2.14 19.81
C THR A 308 16.40 2.37 21.31
N SER A 309 16.14 3.60 21.78
CA SER A 309 15.99 3.91 23.20
C SER A 309 14.60 3.63 23.74
N GLY A 310 13.60 3.43 22.85
CA GLY A 310 12.20 3.29 23.25
C GLY A 310 11.59 4.59 23.78
N LYS A 311 12.01 5.73 23.21
CA LYS A 311 11.50 7.03 23.60
C LYS A 311 9.97 7.05 23.57
N LEU A 312 9.38 7.46 24.68
CA LEU A 312 7.96 7.77 24.76
C LEU A 312 7.80 9.26 24.44
N PHE A 313 7.20 9.53 23.28
CA PHE A 313 6.87 10.91 22.88
C PHE A 313 5.64 11.41 23.63
N ASP A 314 5.57 12.72 23.89
CA ASP A 314 4.43 13.31 24.61
C ASP A 314 3.12 13.22 23.81
N ASP A 315 3.22 13.21 22.47
CA ASP A 315 2.11 13.04 21.53
C ASP A 315 2.03 11.63 20.94
N ALA A 316 2.51 10.59 21.67
CA ALA A 316 2.51 9.22 21.21
C ALA A 316 1.09 8.67 20.98
N VAL A 317 0.83 8.11 19.81
CA VAL A 317 -0.49 7.57 19.40
C VAL A 317 -0.49 6.08 19.12
N SER A 318 0.67 5.45 18.96
CA SER A 318 0.81 4.01 18.73
C SER A 318 2.18 3.53 19.19
N TYR A 319 2.28 2.24 19.49
CA TYR A 319 3.56 1.56 19.60
C TYR A 319 4.04 1.08 18.23
N ALA A 320 5.36 0.84 18.13
CA ALA A 320 5.99 0.08 17.07
C ALA A 320 6.91 -0.98 17.70
N PHE A 321 7.01 -2.15 17.07
CA PHE A 321 7.97 -3.13 17.53
C PHE A 321 8.49 -3.99 16.38
N TYR A 322 9.76 -3.83 16.08
CA TYR A 322 10.53 -4.67 15.18
C TYR A 322 12.03 -4.37 15.36
N PRO A 323 12.94 -5.30 15.07
CA PRO A 323 14.36 -4.98 14.96
C PRO A 323 14.62 -3.88 13.92
N VAL A 324 15.72 -3.14 14.07
CA VAL A 324 16.23 -2.33 12.96
C VAL A 324 16.64 -3.29 11.84
N ASP A 325 15.88 -3.33 10.76
CA ASP A 325 15.93 -4.36 9.70
C ASP A 325 16.31 -3.74 8.35
N LEU A 326 17.53 -3.21 8.26
CA LEU A 326 18.03 -2.63 7.03
C LEU A 326 18.60 -3.73 6.11
N HIS A 327 18.00 -3.88 4.94
CA HIS A 327 18.49 -4.75 3.89
C HIS A 327 19.52 -4.02 3.03
N THR A 328 20.69 -4.61 2.82
CA THR A 328 21.78 -4.06 2.00
C THR A 328 22.11 -4.98 0.82
N LYS A 329 23.02 -4.55 -0.05
CA LYS A 329 23.54 -5.38 -1.14
C LYS A 329 24.22 -6.67 -0.64
N THR A 330 24.81 -6.62 0.54
CA THR A 330 25.55 -7.74 1.15
C THR A 330 24.70 -8.60 2.09
N GLY A 331 23.41 -8.33 2.19
CA GLY A 331 22.46 -9.08 3.02
C GLY A 331 21.79 -8.23 4.09
N VAL A 332 21.11 -8.91 5.01
CA VAL A 332 20.41 -8.28 6.13
C VAL A 332 20.98 -8.82 7.45
N ARG A 333 21.27 -7.92 8.37
CA ARG A 333 21.64 -8.24 9.75
C ARG A 333 20.72 -7.44 10.67
N PRO A 334 19.54 -7.96 11.03
CA PRO A 334 18.63 -7.28 11.93
C PRO A 334 19.31 -7.00 13.26
N LYS A 335 19.18 -5.76 13.76
CA LYS A 335 19.66 -5.38 15.09
C LYS A 335 18.47 -5.39 16.05
N PRO A 336 18.34 -6.42 16.91
CA PRO A 336 17.26 -6.50 17.88
C PRO A 336 17.27 -5.29 18.83
N LEU A 337 16.10 -4.88 19.25
CA LEU A 337 15.96 -3.93 20.35
C LEU A 337 16.40 -4.57 21.66
N LYS A 338 16.93 -3.78 22.58
CA LYS A 338 17.25 -4.26 23.93
C LYS A 338 15.97 -4.68 24.64
N ARG A 339 16.07 -5.68 25.51
CA ARG A 339 14.92 -6.18 26.28
C ARG A 339 14.24 -5.03 27.06
N GLY A 340 12.91 -5.02 27.03
CA GLY A 340 12.10 -3.99 27.64
C GLY A 340 11.85 -2.75 26.77
N ILE A 341 12.59 -2.56 25.67
CA ILE A 341 12.42 -1.41 24.77
C ILE A 341 11.23 -1.64 23.82
N VAL A 342 10.27 -0.72 23.84
CA VAL A 342 9.15 -0.66 22.91
C VAL A 342 9.02 0.78 22.40
N PRO A 343 9.40 1.07 21.15
CA PRO A 343 9.30 2.40 20.58
C PRO A 343 7.86 2.88 20.46
N SER A 344 7.64 4.20 20.60
CA SER A 344 6.37 4.84 20.33
C SER A 344 6.42 5.67 19.03
N ILE A 345 5.25 5.94 18.47
CA ILE A 345 5.04 6.75 17.27
C ILE A 345 4.27 8.00 17.68
N PRO A 346 4.87 9.21 17.54
CA PRO A 346 4.19 10.46 17.83
C PRO A 346 3.23 10.86 16.70
N LEU A 347 2.15 11.56 17.02
CA LEU A 347 1.23 12.12 16.04
C LEU A 347 1.95 13.04 15.05
N GLY A 348 2.87 13.87 15.56
CA GLY A 348 3.67 14.78 14.73
C GLY A 348 4.51 14.12 13.65
N ALA A 349 4.82 12.82 13.79
CA ALA A 349 5.51 12.06 12.71
C ALA A 349 4.57 11.64 11.58
N LEU A 350 3.26 11.74 11.77
CA LEU A 350 2.23 11.46 10.77
C LEU A 350 1.74 12.73 10.07
N VAL A 351 2.05 13.91 10.58
CA VAL A 351 1.59 15.19 10.01
C VAL A 351 2.73 15.85 9.23
N PRO A 352 2.60 16.05 7.91
CA PRO A 352 3.59 16.79 7.13
C PRO A 352 3.78 18.21 7.68
N LYS A 353 5.03 18.64 7.82
CA LYS A 353 5.36 19.96 8.38
C LYS A 353 4.73 21.08 7.53
N GLY A 354 3.95 21.95 8.16
CA GLY A 354 3.27 23.06 7.52
C GLY A 354 1.94 22.70 6.82
N SER A 355 1.54 21.42 6.84
CA SER A 355 0.25 21.00 6.28
C SER A 355 -0.91 21.28 7.25
N ARG A 356 -2.10 21.46 6.68
CA ARG A 356 -3.39 21.41 7.39
C ARG A 356 -4.29 20.42 6.67
N ASN A 357 -5.15 19.75 7.41
CA ASN A 357 -6.15 18.81 6.86
C ASN A 357 -5.56 17.67 6.01
N LEU A 358 -4.30 17.34 6.29
CA LEU A 358 -3.54 16.26 5.65
C LEU A 358 -2.72 15.52 6.71
N ILE A 359 -2.86 14.21 6.74
CA ILE A 359 -2.10 13.32 7.61
C ILE A 359 -1.68 12.09 6.81
N VAL A 360 -0.62 11.42 7.19
CA VAL A 360 -0.14 10.22 6.51
C VAL A 360 -0.14 9.00 7.42
N ALA A 361 -0.15 7.80 6.84
CA ALA A 361 0.09 6.58 7.60
C ALA A 361 0.84 5.53 6.78
N GLY A 362 1.65 4.72 7.47
CA GLY A 362 2.39 3.63 6.86
C GLY A 362 3.88 3.91 6.70
N ARG A 363 4.53 3.26 5.73
CA ARG A 363 5.99 3.31 5.57
C ARG A 363 6.55 4.71 5.25
N CYS A 364 5.70 5.64 4.84
CA CYS A 364 6.07 7.04 4.57
C CYS A 364 6.16 7.92 5.83
N VAL A 365 6.00 7.36 7.03
CA VAL A 365 6.14 8.05 8.31
C VAL A 365 7.45 8.83 8.40
N SER A 366 7.40 10.01 9.05
CA SER A 366 8.57 10.87 9.23
C SER A 366 9.60 10.21 10.15
N SER A 367 10.69 9.76 9.58
CA SER A 367 11.78 9.09 10.28
C SER A 367 13.09 9.16 9.52
N ASP A 368 14.21 8.92 10.19
CA ASP A 368 15.44 8.57 9.47
C ASP A 368 15.32 7.16 8.86
N ARG A 369 16.27 6.80 8.00
CA ARG A 369 16.25 5.55 7.26
C ARG A 369 16.34 4.31 8.16
N LEU A 370 17.17 4.37 9.20
CA LEU A 370 17.36 3.25 10.12
C LEU A 370 16.12 3.03 10.99
N ALA A 371 15.56 4.08 11.57
CA ALA A 371 14.29 4.00 12.29
C ALA A 371 13.17 3.47 11.38
N ASN A 372 13.08 3.97 10.14
CA ASN A 372 12.08 3.54 9.17
C ASN A 372 12.14 2.03 8.91
N SER A 373 13.34 1.43 8.91
CA SER A 373 13.47 -0.01 8.67
C SER A 373 12.74 -0.88 9.71
N GLY A 374 12.56 -0.37 10.92
CA GLY A 374 11.72 -0.98 11.95
C GLY A 374 10.26 -0.50 11.96
N LEU A 375 10.03 0.80 11.66
CA LEU A 375 8.69 1.41 11.68
C LEU A 375 7.78 0.96 10.54
N ARG A 376 8.33 0.65 9.36
CA ARG A 376 7.58 0.29 8.14
C ARG A 376 6.94 -1.08 8.15
N VAL A 377 7.12 -1.86 9.21
CA VAL A 377 6.51 -3.19 9.31
C VAL A 377 4.99 -3.08 9.47
N GLN A 378 4.29 -4.08 8.97
CA GLN A 378 2.86 -3.99 8.76
C GLN A 378 2.06 -3.71 10.04
N ALA A 379 2.36 -4.39 11.16
CA ALA A 379 1.67 -4.14 12.43
C ALA A 379 1.79 -2.68 12.90
N SER A 380 2.99 -2.09 12.80
CA SER A 380 3.20 -0.67 13.12
C SER A 380 2.44 0.24 12.13
N CYS A 381 2.40 -0.14 10.83
CA CYS A 381 1.61 0.61 9.83
C CYS A 381 0.10 0.56 10.11
N MET A 382 -0.42 -0.56 10.61
CA MET A 382 -1.82 -0.70 11.05
C MET A 382 -2.14 0.27 12.20
N GLY A 383 -1.27 0.32 13.21
CA GLY A 383 -1.41 1.27 14.33
C GLY A 383 -1.38 2.72 13.87
N MET A 384 -0.47 3.07 12.93
CA MET A 384 -0.42 4.40 12.32
C MET A 384 -1.70 4.72 11.55
N GLY A 385 -2.25 3.77 10.78
CA GLY A 385 -3.49 3.94 10.03
C GLY A 385 -4.66 4.25 10.96
N GLN A 386 -4.78 3.50 12.04
CA GLN A 386 -5.82 3.71 13.04
C GLN A 386 -5.70 5.08 13.72
N ALA A 387 -4.49 5.49 14.10
CA ALA A 387 -4.23 6.77 14.74
C ALA A 387 -4.48 7.96 13.81
N ALA A 388 -4.01 7.88 12.56
CA ALA A 388 -4.22 8.93 11.57
C ALA A 388 -5.70 9.18 11.30
N ALA A 389 -6.50 8.11 11.18
CA ALA A 389 -7.93 8.24 10.94
C ALA A 389 -8.70 8.71 12.17
N ALA A 390 -8.30 8.32 13.37
CA ALA A 390 -8.88 8.86 14.59
C ALA A 390 -8.68 10.39 14.67
N ALA A 391 -7.43 10.85 14.42
CA ALA A 391 -7.12 12.28 14.40
C ALA A 391 -7.87 13.02 13.27
N ALA A 392 -7.92 12.47 12.05
CA ALA A 392 -8.60 13.10 10.92
C ALA A 392 -10.11 13.20 11.14
N THR A 393 -10.76 12.15 11.67
CA THR A 393 -12.21 12.16 11.93
C THR A 393 -12.57 13.14 13.04
N LEU A 394 -11.82 13.18 14.13
CA LEU A 394 -12.03 14.15 15.20
C LEU A 394 -11.78 15.58 14.72
N ALA A 395 -10.82 15.77 13.81
CA ALA A 395 -10.58 17.08 13.19
C ALA A 395 -11.78 17.53 12.32
N VAL A 396 -12.44 16.62 11.60
CA VAL A 396 -13.71 16.91 10.90
C VAL A 396 -14.78 17.35 11.88
N GLN A 397 -14.98 16.57 12.96
CA GLN A 397 -16.01 16.82 13.96
C GLN A 397 -15.80 18.13 14.72
N GLY A 398 -14.54 18.49 14.99
CA GLY A 398 -14.14 19.72 15.67
C GLY A 398 -13.89 20.90 14.74
N ASN A 399 -14.09 20.76 13.42
CA ASN A 399 -13.76 21.78 12.41
C ASN A 399 -12.34 22.34 12.57
N THR A 400 -11.36 21.44 12.75
CA THR A 400 -9.96 21.75 12.98
C THR A 400 -9.04 20.91 12.11
N THR A 401 -7.76 20.83 12.39
CA THR A 401 -6.77 20.01 11.68
C THR A 401 -6.23 18.90 12.60
N PRO A 402 -5.76 17.73 12.07
CA PRO A 402 -5.35 16.59 12.88
C PRO A 402 -4.35 16.90 13.99
N SER A 403 -3.42 17.84 13.76
CA SER A 403 -2.41 18.25 14.75
C SER A 403 -2.95 19.13 15.90
N GLU A 404 -4.14 19.68 15.76
CA GLU A 404 -4.80 20.55 16.76
C GLU A 404 -5.86 19.78 17.58
N VAL A 405 -6.16 18.54 17.22
CA VAL A 405 -7.07 17.69 17.98
C VAL A 405 -6.47 17.37 19.35
N PRO A 406 -7.19 17.57 20.46
CA PRO A 406 -6.68 17.21 21.77
C PRO A 406 -6.29 15.73 21.85
N LEU A 407 -5.06 15.44 22.26
CA LEU A 407 -4.50 14.08 22.27
C LEU A 407 -5.36 13.10 23.07
N GLY A 408 -5.95 13.55 24.18
CA GLY A 408 -6.86 12.71 24.99
C GLY A 408 -8.05 12.19 24.20
N GLN A 409 -8.66 13.01 23.33
CA GLN A 409 -9.78 12.59 22.49
C GLN A 409 -9.33 11.52 21.47
N ILE A 410 -8.13 11.69 20.89
CA ILE A 410 -7.54 10.68 19.98
C ILE A 410 -7.34 9.37 20.74
N HIS A 411 -6.74 9.42 21.92
CA HIS A 411 -6.51 8.24 22.76
C HIS A 411 -7.81 7.53 23.13
N ASP A 412 -8.85 8.27 23.50
CA ASP A 412 -10.14 7.70 23.91
C ASP A 412 -10.83 7.02 22.70
N LEU A 413 -10.80 7.63 21.52
CA LEU A 413 -11.34 7.01 20.31
C LEU A 413 -10.55 5.75 19.91
N LEU A 414 -9.22 5.79 20.03
CA LEU A 414 -8.35 4.64 19.76
C LEU A 414 -8.65 3.49 20.73
N LYS A 415 -8.75 3.77 22.03
CA LYS A 415 -9.13 2.76 23.06
C LYS A 415 -10.50 2.18 22.80
N LYS A 416 -11.49 3.01 22.43
CA LYS A 416 -12.84 2.56 22.07
C LYS A 416 -12.82 1.51 20.96
N HIS A 417 -11.88 1.61 20.03
CA HIS A 417 -11.69 0.64 18.94
C HIS A 417 -10.51 -0.33 19.18
N GLY A 418 -10.22 -0.62 20.45
CA GLY A 418 -9.34 -1.71 20.89
C GLY A 418 -7.84 -1.46 20.75
N ALA A 419 -7.38 -0.25 20.39
CA ALA A 419 -5.95 0.04 20.30
C ALA A 419 -5.28 0.11 21.68
N ILE A 420 -4.01 -0.31 21.73
CA ILE A 420 -3.15 -0.13 22.90
C ILE A 420 -2.43 1.21 22.77
N ILE A 421 -2.64 2.08 23.74
CA ILE A 421 -2.05 3.42 23.76
C ILE A 421 -0.72 3.43 24.50
N PRO A 422 0.34 4.05 23.93
CA PRO A 422 1.59 4.23 24.63
C PRO A 422 1.39 5.04 25.92
N GLY A 423 1.99 4.58 27.01
CA GLY A 423 1.91 5.23 28.31
C GLY A 423 3.13 4.91 29.17
N LYS A 424 3.32 5.68 30.24
CA LYS A 424 4.30 5.31 31.29
C LYS A 424 3.80 4.03 31.96
N ALA A 425 4.69 3.01 31.99
CA ALA A 425 4.45 1.75 32.67
C ALA A 425 4.33 1.97 34.19
#